data_95b256e5178f6382ee9d3dc077ba0e99
#
_entry.id   95b256e5178f6382ee9d3dc077ba0e99
#
_cell.length_a   1.000
_cell.length_b   1.000
_cell.length_c   1.000
_cell.angle_alpha   90.00
_cell.angle_beta   90.00
_cell.angle_gamma   90.00
#
_symmetry.space_group_name_H-M   'P 1'
#
loop_
_entity.id
_entity.type
_entity.pdbx_description
1 polymer ?
#
loop_
_entity_poly.entity_id
_entity_poly.type
_entity_poly.pdbx_seq_one_letter_code
_entity_poly.pdbx_strand_id
1 'polypeptide(L)'
;MKDNPSAECVGVLSYAYNHHERQLAMRMTEYQHEHAGEVISTMHVHATHEECVESVVIRGRAEDVVTLSRRLSAEPGVRHGRLNLIPVTPDDTHEHAHEHAHSHDHHHEH
;
A
#
# COMPACT_ATOMS: atom_id res chain seq x y z
N MET A 1 -12.14 11.27 4.69
CA MET A 1 -12.05 9.83 4.46
C MET A 1 -13.00 9.05 5.33
N LYS A 2 -13.03 9.34 6.62
CA LYS A 2 -14.00 8.70 7.49
C LYS A 2 -15.43 8.97 7.02
N ASP A 3 -15.64 10.17 6.50
CA ASP A 3 -16.98 10.59 6.09
C ASP A 3 -17.35 10.11 4.70
N ASN A 4 -16.41 9.50 4.00
CA ASN A 4 -16.66 9.03 2.64
C ASN A 4 -15.88 7.73 2.39
N PRO A 5 -16.43 6.60 2.85
CA PRO A 5 -15.73 5.32 2.73
C PRO A 5 -15.51 4.87 1.28
N SER A 6 -16.27 5.43 0.34
CA SER A 6 -16.11 5.08 -1.07
C SER A 6 -15.11 5.95 -1.79
N ALA A 7 -14.56 6.96 -1.11
CA ALA A 7 -13.62 7.88 -1.75
C ALA A 7 -12.35 7.15 -2.16
N GLU A 8 -11.86 7.49 -3.32
CA GLU A 8 -10.62 6.93 -3.82
C GLU A 8 -9.45 7.45 -3.00
N CYS A 9 -8.55 6.56 -2.63
CA CYS A 9 -7.39 6.97 -1.84
C CYS A 9 -6.21 6.06 -2.08
N VAL A 10 -5.06 6.51 -1.61
CA VAL A 10 -3.86 5.70 -1.54
C VAL A 10 -3.51 5.56 -0.07
N GLY A 11 -3.35 4.33 0.38
CA GLY A 11 -2.90 4.07 1.74
C GLY A 11 -1.46 3.62 1.74
N VAL A 12 -0.70 4.12 2.70
CA VAL A 12 0.66 3.64 2.92
C VAL A 12 0.65 2.97 4.29
N LEU A 13 0.77 1.66 4.28
CA LEU A 13 0.75 0.86 5.49
C LEU A 13 2.17 0.40 5.79
N SER A 14 2.62 0.65 7.03
CA SER A 14 3.92 0.15 7.46
C SER A 14 3.74 -0.71 8.70
N TYR A 15 4.61 -1.68 8.86
CA TYR A 15 4.60 -2.57 10.03
C TYR A 15 5.95 -3.29 10.11
N ALA A 16 6.17 -3.94 11.24
CA ALA A 16 7.38 -4.72 11.46
C ALA A 16 7.01 -6.14 11.87
N TYR A 17 7.85 -7.08 11.52
CA TYR A 17 7.68 -8.46 11.97
C TYR A 17 9.01 -9.20 11.88
N ASN A 18 9.07 -10.36 12.54
CA ASN A 18 10.28 -11.19 12.53
C ASN A 18 10.24 -12.05 11.26
N HIS A 19 11.15 -11.78 10.33
CA HIS A 19 11.14 -12.47 9.04
C HIS A 19 11.60 -13.92 9.13
N HIS A 20 12.15 -14.34 10.27
CA HIS A 20 12.46 -15.75 10.49
C HIS A 20 11.22 -16.57 10.82
N GLU A 21 10.13 -15.94 11.16
CA GLU A 21 8.86 -16.64 11.30
C GLU A 21 8.30 -16.93 9.92
N ARG A 22 8.69 -18.06 9.39
CA ARG A 22 8.39 -18.41 8.00
C ARG A 22 6.91 -18.35 7.67
N GLN A 23 6.08 -18.92 8.54
CA GLN A 23 4.66 -18.98 8.26
C GLN A 23 4.06 -17.58 8.19
N LEU A 24 4.50 -16.70 9.07
CA LEU A 24 4.03 -15.33 9.05
C LEU A 24 4.43 -14.64 7.75
N ALA A 25 5.70 -14.76 7.37
CA ALA A 25 6.18 -14.14 6.15
C ALA A 25 5.40 -14.64 4.93
N MET A 26 5.10 -15.92 4.90
CA MET A 26 4.32 -16.50 3.81
C MET A 26 2.89 -15.96 3.79
N ARG A 27 2.26 -15.84 4.96
CA ARG A 27 0.90 -15.31 5.02
C ARG A 27 0.85 -13.86 4.56
N MET A 28 1.84 -13.06 4.96
CA MET A 28 1.87 -11.66 4.54
C MET A 28 2.01 -11.55 3.02
N THR A 29 2.89 -12.35 2.45
CA THR A 29 3.06 -12.37 1.00
C THR A 29 1.77 -12.84 0.32
N GLU A 30 1.11 -13.83 0.88
CA GLU A 30 -0.10 -14.38 0.31
C GLU A 30 -1.25 -13.37 0.30
N TYR A 31 -1.43 -12.65 1.42
CA TYR A 31 -2.46 -11.62 1.49
C TYR A 31 -2.23 -10.56 0.42
N GLN A 32 -1.00 -10.12 0.27
CA GLN A 32 -0.69 -9.10 -0.72
C GLN A 32 -0.91 -9.63 -2.14
N HIS A 33 -0.59 -10.89 -2.36
CA HIS A 33 -0.77 -11.50 -3.67
C HIS A 33 -2.25 -11.62 -4.02
N GLU A 34 -3.08 -11.99 -3.05
CA GLU A 34 -4.52 -12.09 -3.25
C GLU A 34 -5.16 -10.75 -3.58
N HIS A 35 -4.51 -9.67 -3.18
CA HIS A 35 -5.02 -8.32 -3.41
C HIS A 35 -4.12 -7.56 -4.38
N ALA A 36 -3.55 -8.28 -5.36
CA ALA A 36 -2.60 -7.68 -6.30
C ALA A 36 -3.19 -6.52 -7.10
N GLY A 37 -4.52 -6.50 -7.27
CA GLY A 37 -5.16 -5.38 -7.95
C GLY A 37 -5.19 -4.10 -7.12
N GLU A 38 -5.00 -4.21 -5.81
CA GLU A 38 -5.04 -3.08 -4.88
C GLU A 38 -3.66 -2.71 -4.38
N VAL A 39 -2.79 -3.70 -4.21
CA VAL A 39 -1.42 -3.45 -3.75
C VAL A 39 -0.57 -3.01 -4.94
N ILE A 40 -0.10 -1.77 -4.87
CA ILE A 40 0.66 -1.19 -5.97
C ILE A 40 2.13 -1.52 -5.84
N SER A 41 2.67 -1.42 -4.64
CA SER A 41 4.08 -1.73 -4.42
C SER A 41 4.31 -2.08 -2.96
N THR A 42 5.41 -2.78 -2.72
CA THR A 42 5.81 -3.15 -1.38
C THR A 42 7.31 -2.94 -1.26
N MET A 43 7.72 -2.28 -0.18
CA MET A 43 9.12 -2.12 0.12
C MET A 43 9.45 -2.93 1.36
N HIS A 44 10.49 -3.71 1.30
CA HIS A 44 10.90 -4.61 2.37
C HIS A 44 12.31 -4.26 2.81
N VAL A 45 12.47 -3.97 4.08
CA VAL A 45 13.76 -3.55 4.63
C VAL A 45 14.14 -4.47 5.77
N HIS A 46 15.35 -4.99 5.75
CA HIS A 46 15.89 -5.76 6.87
C HIS A 46 16.45 -4.77 7.88
N ALA A 47 15.67 -4.51 8.92
CA ALA A 47 16.08 -3.54 9.94
C ALA A 47 17.17 -4.10 10.85
N THR A 48 17.04 -5.40 11.20
CA THR A 48 18.06 -6.13 11.96
C THR A 48 18.17 -7.52 11.35
N HIS A 49 19.02 -8.34 11.95
CA HIS A 49 19.18 -9.73 11.50
C HIS A 49 17.84 -10.49 11.51
N GLU A 50 16.99 -10.18 12.48
CA GLU A 50 15.74 -10.91 12.65
C GLU A 50 14.53 -10.12 12.19
N GLU A 51 14.59 -8.82 12.25
CA GLU A 51 13.41 -7.99 12.08
C GLU A 51 13.39 -7.28 10.75
N CYS A 52 12.25 -7.32 10.09
CA CYS A 52 12.07 -6.55 8.88
C CYS A 52 10.93 -5.55 9.06
N VAL A 53 10.99 -4.52 8.24
CA VAL A 53 9.96 -3.49 8.16
C VAL A 53 9.47 -3.49 6.72
N GLU A 54 8.15 -3.48 6.55
CA GLU A 54 7.57 -3.38 5.21
C GLU A 54 6.71 -2.13 5.12
N SER A 55 6.71 -1.54 3.93
CA SER A 55 5.78 -0.49 3.56
C SER A 55 5.01 -0.97 2.34
N VAL A 56 3.69 -0.98 2.46
CA VAL A 56 2.80 -1.47 1.42
C VAL A 56 1.97 -0.30 0.94
N VAL A 57 1.99 -0.05 -0.36
CA VAL A 57 1.19 1.02 -0.96
C VAL A 57 -0.04 0.38 -1.58
N ILE A 58 -1.21 0.82 -1.12
CA ILE A 58 -2.50 0.23 -1.49
C ILE A 58 -3.36 1.33 -2.08
N ARG A 59 -3.98 1.06 -3.22
CA ARG A 59 -4.88 2.02 -3.85
C ARG A 59 -6.26 1.42 -3.99
N GLY A 60 -7.28 2.21 -3.69
CA GLY A 60 -8.66 1.76 -3.82
C GLY A 60 -9.59 2.68 -3.05
N ARG A 61 -10.81 2.19 -2.83
CA ARG A 61 -11.75 2.92 -2.00
C ARG A 61 -11.25 2.89 -0.56
N ALA A 62 -11.51 3.97 0.18
CA ALA A 62 -11.03 4.09 1.56
C ALA A 62 -11.41 2.88 2.39
N GLU A 63 -12.65 2.43 2.29
CA GLU A 63 -13.11 1.28 3.08
C GLU A 63 -12.31 0.02 2.78
N ASP A 64 -11.95 -0.20 1.52
CA ASP A 64 -11.21 -1.40 1.13
C ASP A 64 -9.76 -1.32 1.60
N VAL A 65 -9.17 -0.13 1.48
CA VAL A 65 -7.80 0.10 1.92
C VAL A 65 -7.69 -0.13 3.44
N VAL A 66 -8.66 0.41 4.18
CA VAL A 66 -8.67 0.25 5.64
C VAL A 66 -8.86 -1.22 6.01
N THR A 67 -9.76 -1.92 5.33
CA THR A 67 -10.02 -3.33 5.62
C THR A 67 -8.77 -4.17 5.39
N LEU A 68 -8.11 -3.99 4.26
CA LEU A 68 -6.89 -4.74 3.98
C LEU A 68 -5.79 -4.43 4.98
N SER A 69 -5.64 -3.14 5.32
CA SER A 69 -4.60 -2.74 6.25
C SER A 69 -4.85 -3.35 7.64
N ARG A 70 -6.10 -3.44 8.06
CA ARG A 70 -6.44 -4.06 9.35
C ARG A 70 -6.12 -5.55 9.35
N ARG A 71 -6.38 -6.23 8.24
CA ARG A 71 -6.08 -7.65 8.13
C ARG A 71 -4.58 -7.90 8.22
N LEU A 72 -3.80 -7.13 7.50
CA LEU A 72 -2.35 -7.29 7.55
C LEU A 72 -1.81 -6.98 8.94
N SER A 73 -2.30 -5.90 9.55
CA SER A 73 -1.81 -5.49 10.87
C SER A 73 -2.23 -6.43 11.99
N ALA A 74 -3.32 -7.18 11.79
CA ALA A 74 -3.87 -8.05 12.83
C ALA A 74 -3.20 -9.43 12.87
N GLU A 75 -2.35 -9.76 11.90
CA GLU A 75 -1.66 -11.04 11.92
C GLU A 75 -0.80 -11.15 13.17
N PRO A 76 -0.91 -12.27 13.91
CA PRO A 76 -0.07 -12.45 15.09
C PRO A 76 1.40 -12.34 14.70
N GLY A 77 2.13 -11.56 15.47
CA GLY A 77 3.55 -11.31 15.20
C GLY A 77 3.83 -10.03 14.46
N VAL A 78 2.81 -9.42 13.88
CA VAL A 78 2.95 -8.11 13.23
C VAL A 78 2.84 -7.03 14.28
N ARG A 79 3.78 -6.09 14.26
CA ARG A 79 3.88 -5.00 15.24
C ARG A 79 3.98 -3.67 14.56
N HIS A 80 3.57 -2.63 15.27
CA HIS A 80 3.73 -1.24 14.83
C HIS A 80 3.00 -0.94 13.53
N GLY A 81 1.83 -1.58 13.34
CA GLY A 81 1.04 -1.30 12.15
C GLY A 81 0.53 0.13 12.15
N ARG A 82 0.77 0.83 11.04
CA ARG A 82 0.33 2.21 10.87
C ARG A 82 -0.09 2.43 9.45
N LEU A 83 -1.29 2.99 9.29
CA LEU A 83 -1.82 3.33 7.97
C LEU A 83 -1.90 4.83 7.84
N ASN A 84 -1.29 5.35 6.80
CA ASN A 84 -1.45 6.74 6.40
C ASN A 84 -2.36 6.75 5.17
N LEU A 85 -3.54 7.33 5.32
CA LEU A 85 -4.55 7.32 4.28
C LEU A 85 -4.55 8.68 3.57
N ILE A 86 -4.29 8.67 2.28
CA ILE A 86 -4.13 9.90 1.50
C ILE A 86 -5.23 9.96 0.45
N PRO A 87 -6.10 10.98 0.51
CA PRO A 87 -7.17 11.09 -0.48
C PRO A 87 -6.62 11.43 -1.85
N VAL A 88 -7.23 10.86 -2.87
CA VAL A 88 -6.89 11.17 -4.26
C VAL A 88 -8.03 11.95 -4.84
N THR A 89 -7.77 13.21 -5.17
CA THR A 89 -8.79 14.05 -5.78
C THR A 89 -8.78 13.80 -7.28
N PRO A 90 -9.92 13.43 -7.86
CA PRO A 90 -9.95 13.22 -9.30
C PRO A 90 -9.57 14.49 -10.04
N ASP A 91 -8.85 14.30 -11.14
CA ASP A 91 -8.49 15.42 -12.00
C ASP A 91 -9.64 15.68 -12.95
N ASP A 92 -10.30 16.80 -12.76
CA ASP A 92 -11.47 17.16 -13.57
C ASP A 92 -11.08 17.79 -14.88
N THR A 93 -9.91 18.26 -14.95
CA THR A 93 -9.49 18.98 -16.13
C THR A 93 -8.87 18.07 -17.17
N HIS A 94 -8.68 17.85 -16.76
CA HIS A 94 -8.00 17.45 -17.38
C HIS A 94 -7.91 16.71 -18.10
N GLU A 95 -8.06 16.84 -18.19
CA GLU A 95 -7.91 16.20 -18.68
C GLU A 95 -7.16 16.00 -19.24
N HIS A 96 -6.48 16.51 -18.82
CA HIS A 96 -5.75 16.45 -19.17
C HIS A 96 -4.83 15.92 -19.48
N ALA A 97 -4.59 16.37 -19.68
CA ALA A 97 -4.00 16.06 -20.07
C ALA A 97 -2.95 15.52 -20.16
N HIS A 98 -2.71 15.80 -20.17
CA HIS A 98 -2.21 15.44 -20.39
C HIS A 98 -1.31 14.70 -20.46
N GLU A 99 -1.12 15.06 -20.59
CA GLU A 99 -0.86 14.57 -20.89
C GLU A 99 0.12 13.98 -20.97
N HIS A 100 0.55 14.47 -21.11
CA HIS A 100 0.98 14.04 -21.37
C HIS A 100 1.92 13.31 -21.23
N ALA A 101 2.31 13.68 -21.55
CA ALA A 101 2.51 13.25 -21.77
C ALA A 101 3.54 12.62 -21.57
N HIS A 102 3.75 13.54 -21.53
CA HIS A 102 4.21 13.17 -21.75
C HIS A 102 5.19 12.36 -21.42
N SER A 103 5.70 12.94 -21.91
CA SER A 103 5.76 12.51 -22.03
C SER A 103 6.70 11.83 -21.61
N HIS A 104 6.76 12.17 -21.47
CA HIS A 104 7.14 11.75 -21.54
C HIS A 104 8.10 11.13 -21.04
N ASP A 105 8.61 11.90 -21.64
CA ASP A 105 8.71 11.60 -21.59
C ASP A 105 9.47 11.03 -20.96
N HIS A 106 9.40 11.21 -20.80
CA HIS A 106 9.59 10.92 -20.68
C HIS A 106 10.39 10.30 -19.98
N HIS A 107 10.79 10.81 -20.29
CA HIS A 107 10.78 10.51 -20.12
C HIS A 107 11.40 9.95 -19.31
N HIS A 108 11.75 10.21 -19.42
CA HIS A 108 11.62 9.92 -19.06
C HIS A 108 12.02 9.55 -18.12
N GLU A 109 12.49 9.94 -18.61
CA GLU A 109 12.11 9.84 -18.24
C GLU A 109 12.03 9.26 -17.50
N HIS A 110 12.67 9.77 -17.59
CA HIS A 110 11.97 9.47 -17.28
C HIS A 110 11.90 9.12 -16.70
#